data_4def8b1f7f6690044e56109ab0f4b5cf
#
_entry.id   4def8b1f7f6690044e56109ab0f4b5cf
#
_cell.length_a   1.000
_cell.length_b   1.000
_cell.length_c   1.000
_cell.angle_alpha   90.00
_cell.angle_beta   90.00
_cell.angle_gamma   90.00
#
_symmetry.space_group_name_H-M   'P 1'
#
loop_
_entity.id
_entity.type
_entity.pdbx_description
1 polymer ?
#
loop_
_entity_poly.entity_id
_entity_poly.type
_entity_poly.pdbx_seq_one_letter_code
_entity_poly.pdbx_strand_id
1 'polypeptide(L)'
;VKAVLFGKKATEVFSRLKNAEVLGSASRLGDIPTAEDVIGAAQIAISEFEQGNIGDVYLYGNEFVNTMSQKPFERKLLPISNITSETESKKVWDYIYEPGSKEILDLLLKRYIETQIYQAVIENNACEQAAKMLAMKNASENAEEIIKDLQLLYNNARQASITQELSEIV
;
A
#
# COMPACT_ATOMS: atom_id res chain seq x y z
N VAL A 1 -3.36 11.19 18.60
CA VAL A 1 -3.77 10.23 17.55
C VAL A 1 -3.19 8.88 17.88
N LYS A 2 -4.03 7.82 17.88
CA LYS A 2 -3.59 6.43 18.02
C LYS A 2 -3.44 5.82 16.63
N ALA A 3 -2.40 5.04 16.41
CA ALA A 3 -2.11 4.45 15.10
C ALA A 3 -1.75 2.97 15.18
N VAL A 4 -2.24 2.20 14.23
CA VAL A 4 -1.80 0.83 13.93
C VAL A 4 -1.12 0.86 12.57
N LEU A 5 0.11 0.37 12.49
CA LEU A 5 0.99 0.60 11.35
C LEU A 5 1.30 -0.69 10.62
N PHE A 6 1.17 -0.66 9.30
CA PHE A 6 1.54 -1.75 8.42
C PHE A 6 2.76 -1.35 7.58
N GLY A 7 3.85 -2.10 7.72
CA GLY A 7 5.09 -1.90 6.99
C GLY A 7 6.16 -1.11 7.75
N LYS A 8 7.41 -1.39 7.40
CA LYS A 8 8.61 -0.84 8.06
C LYS A 8 8.72 0.68 7.94
N LYS A 9 8.41 1.23 6.76
CA LYS A 9 8.50 2.67 6.50
C LYS A 9 7.50 3.49 7.31
N ALA A 10 6.27 2.99 7.45
CA ALA A 10 5.27 3.63 8.28
C ALA A 10 5.74 3.70 9.74
N THR A 11 6.26 2.61 10.27
CA THR A 11 6.79 2.55 11.64
C THR A 11 7.95 3.55 11.85
N GLU A 12 8.86 3.66 10.88
CA GLU A 12 9.99 4.58 10.95
C GLU A 12 9.54 6.06 10.94
N VAL A 13 8.55 6.40 10.14
CA VAL A 13 8.01 7.78 10.08
C VAL A 13 7.25 8.13 11.34
N PHE A 14 6.36 7.24 11.79
CA PHE A 14 5.52 7.50 12.97
C PHE A 14 6.32 7.54 14.28
N SER A 15 7.45 6.81 14.39
CA SER A 15 8.33 6.90 15.57
C SER A 15 8.93 8.29 15.79
N ARG A 16 8.95 9.13 14.76
CA ARG A 16 9.44 10.53 14.83
C ARG A 16 8.35 11.52 15.22
N LEU A 17 7.08 11.12 15.15
CA LEU A 17 5.94 12.00 15.47
C LEU A 17 5.63 11.97 16.97
N LYS A 18 5.86 13.10 17.65
CA LYS A 18 5.67 13.22 19.12
C LYS A 18 4.19 13.09 19.58
N ASN A 19 3.22 13.30 18.67
CA ASN A 19 1.79 13.32 18.99
C ASN A 19 1.04 12.06 18.52
N ALA A 20 1.73 11.02 18.10
CA ALA A 20 1.15 9.77 17.68
C ALA A 20 1.55 8.64 18.62
N GLU A 21 0.57 7.94 19.16
CA GLU A 21 0.73 6.73 19.96
C GLU A 21 0.58 5.52 19.05
N VAL A 22 1.63 4.72 18.94
CA VAL A 22 1.59 3.50 18.13
C VAL A 22 1.10 2.35 18.99
N LEU A 23 -0.11 1.90 18.75
CA LEU A 23 -0.75 0.77 19.46
C LEU A 23 -0.23 -0.58 19.00
N GLY A 24 0.14 -0.68 17.73
CA GLY A 24 0.66 -1.90 17.14
C GLY A 24 1.33 -1.65 15.80
N SER A 25 2.28 -2.51 15.45
CA SER A 25 2.93 -2.45 14.14
C SER A 25 3.18 -3.85 13.58
N ALA A 26 2.80 -4.05 12.32
CA ALA A 26 3.14 -5.24 11.54
C ALA A 26 4.22 -4.86 10.52
N SER A 27 5.49 -5.02 10.90
CA SER A 27 6.64 -4.59 10.08
C SER A 27 7.23 -5.70 9.21
N ARG A 28 6.91 -6.97 9.48
CA ARG A 28 7.41 -8.14 8.75
C ARG A 28 6.31 -8.75 7.85
N LEU A 29 5.61 -7.89 7.15
CA LEU A 29 4.74 -8.32 6.07
C LEU A 29 5.68 -8.77 4.94
N GLY A 30 5.72 -10.06 4.64
CA GLY A 30 6.51 -10.60 3.53
C GLY A 30 6.02 -10.05 2.18
N ASP A 31 6.62 -10.54 1.09
CA ASP A 31 6.16 -10.16 -0.26
C ASP A 31 4.70 -10.58 -0.53
N ILE A 32 4.21 -11.57 0.21
CA ILE A 32 2.82 -12.02 0.18
C ILE A 32 2.29 -12.02 1.62
N PRO A 33 1.65 -10.92 2.08
CA PRO A 33 1.08 -10.86 3.41
C PRO A 33 -0.08 -11.86 3.55
N THR A 34 -0.12 -12.57 4.68
CA THR A 34 -1.22 -13.47 5.00
C THR A 34 -2.32 -12.72 5.77
N ALA A 35 -3.54 -13.26 5.75
CA ALA A 35 -4.63 -12.68 6.53
C ALA A 35 -4.31 -12.67 8.04
N GLU A 36 -3.59 -13.68 8.53
CA GLU A 36 -3.21 -13.83 9.94
C GLU A 36 -2.29 -12.69 10.41
N ASP A 37 -1.39 -12.22 9.53
CA ASP A 37 -0.48 -11.10 9.83
C ASP A 37 -1.22 -9.76 10.08
N VAL A 38 -2.42 -9.64 9.48
CA VAL A 38 -3.23 -8.42 9.50
C VAL A 38 -4.29 -8.46 10.61
N ILE A 39 -4.86 -9.64 10.89
CA ILE A 39 -5.95 -9.83 11.85
C ILE A 39 -5.55 -9.32 13.25
N GLY A 40 -4.35 -9.63 13.73
CA GLY A 40 -3.89 -9.21 15.05
C GLY A 40 -3.86 -7.67 15.20
N ALA A 41 -3.40 -6.98 14.16
CA ALA A 41 -3.36 -5.52 14.16
C ALA A 41 -4.77 -4.90 14.01
N ALA A 42 -5.65 -5.53 13.22
CA ALA A 42 -7.05 -5.11 13.09
C ALA A 42 -7.80 -5.24 14.42
N GLN A 43 -7.59 -6.33 15.15
CA GLN A 43 -8.22 -6.56 16.44
C GLN A 43 -7.86 -5.52 17.50
N ILE A 44 -6.62 -4.99 17.47
CA ILE A 44 -6.21 -3.89 18.36
C ILE A 44 -7.09 -2.66 18.12
N ALA A 45 -7.29 -2.27 16.86
CA ALA A 45 -8.12 -1.11 16.52
C ALA A 45 -9.60 -1.32 16.89
N ILE A 46 -10.13 -2.53 16.68
CA ILE A 46 -11.51 -2.88 17.03
C ILE A 46 -11.69 -2.84 18.56
N SER A 47 -10.78 -3.43 19.33
CA SER A 47 -10.86 -3.46 20.79
C SER A 47 -10.79 -2.07 21.42
N GLU A 48 -9.94 -1.18 20.90
CA GLU A 48 -9.87 0.21 21.37
C GLU A 48 -11.17 0.99 21.09
N PHE A 49 -11.81 0.69 19.96
CA PHE A 49 -13.12 1.28 19.65
C PHE A 49 -14.22 0.71 20.53
N GLU A 50 -14.29 -0.61 20.77
CA GLU A 50 -15.26 -1.27 21.63
C GLU A 50 -15.16 -0.78 23.09
N GLN A 51 -13.95 -0.47 23.55
CA GLN A 51 -13.69 0.11 24.89
C GLN A 51 -14.04 1.60 25.00
N GLY A 52 -14.39 2.25 23.90
CA GLY A 52 -14.71 3.68 23.86
C GLY A 52 -13.51 4.61 24.00
N ASN A 53 -12.28 4.10 23.85
CA ASN A 53 -11.06 4.89 23.92
C ASN A 53 -10.85 5.78 22.68
N ILE A 54 -11.48 5.43 21.56
CA ILE A 54 -11.45 6.15 20.29
C ILE A 54 -12.86 6.29 19.71
N GLY A 55 -13.13 7.43 19.08
CA GLY A 55 -14.45 7.70 18.47
C GLY A 55 -14.54 7.24 17.02
N ASP A 56 -13.46 7.36 16.28
CA ASP A 56 -13.42 7.07 14.84
C ASP A 56 -12.17 6.26 14.49
N VAL A 57 -12.32 5.35 13.51
CA VAL A 57 -11.21 4.59 12.92
C VAL A 57 -11.16 4.86 11.43
N TYR A 58 -10.00 5.32 10.96
CA TYR A 58 -9.74 5.59 9.56
C TYR A 58 -8.64 4.67 9.02
N LEU A 59 -8.83 4.21 7.80
CA LEU A 59 -7.86 3.42 7.04
C LEU A 59 -7.24 4.33 5.96
N TYR A 60 -5.92 4.43 5.98
CA TYR A 60 -5.13 5.12 4.97
C TYR A 60 -4.32 4.12 4.17
N GLY A 61 -4.35 4.24 2.86
CA GLY A 61 -3.63 3.35 1.97
C GLY A 61 -3.48 3.93 0.57
N ASN A 62 -2.98 3.10 -0.36
CA ASN A 62 -2.90 3.44 -1.77
C ASN A 62 -3.79 2.49 -2.56
N GLU A 63 -4.65 3.05 -3.39
CA GLU A 63 -5.47 2.34 -4.36
C GLU A 63 -4.69 2.13 -5.66
N PHE A 64 -4.71 0.91 -6.15
CA PHE A 64 -4.09 0.56 -7.42
C PHE A 64 -5.00 0.90 -8.59
N VAL A 65 -4.70 2.00 -9.31
CA VAL A 65 -5.43 2.38 -10.51
C VAL A 65 -4.86 1.69 -11.76
N ASN A 66 -3.55 1.79 -11.93
CA ASN A 66 -2.78 1.12 -12.97
C ASN A 66 -1.29 1.10 -12.59
N THR A 67 -0.45 0.45 -13.41
CA THR A 67 0.98 0.33 -13.16
C THR A 67 1.74 1.66 -13.10
N MET A 68 1.19 2.72 -13.70
CA MET A 68 1.80 4.06 -13.72
C MET A 68 1.20 5.01 -12.69
N SER A 69 0.01 4.71 -12.16
CA SER A 69 -0.72 5.62 -11.28
C SER A 69 -1.29 4.88 -10.07
N GLN A 70 -0.92 5.36 -8.90
CA GLN A 70 -1.48 4.96 -7.63
C GLN A 70 -2.06 6.20 -6.96
N LYS A 71 -3.16 6.04 -6.24
CA LYS A 71 -3.82 7.14 -5.54
C LYS A 71 -3.89 6.86 -4.04
N PRO A 72 -3.46 7.78 -3.18
CA PRO A 72 -3.72 7.67 -1.76
C PRO A 72 -5.23 7.77 -1.50
N PHE A 73 -5.74 6.94 -0.61
CA PHE A 73 -7.12 7.01 -0.16
C PHE A 73 -7.22 7.07 1.36
N GLU A 74 -8.32 7.64 1.82
CA GLU A 74 -8.78 7.62 3.19
C GLU A 74 -10.16 6.98 3.22
N ARG A 75 -10.36 6.02 4.12
CA ARG A 75 -11.65 5.36 4.31
C ARG A 75 -11.98 5.26 5.79
N LYS A 76 -13.16 5.75 6.18
CA LYS A 76 -13.66 5.56 7.54
C LYS A 76 -14.12 4.11 7.71
N LEU A 77 -13.52 3.38 8.66
CA LEU A 77 -13.88 2.01 8.98
C LEU A 77 -14.93 1.94 10.08
N LEU A 78 -14.77 2.76 11.13
CA LEU A 78 -15.68 2.79 12.27
C LEU A 78 -15.98 4.24 12.69
N PRO A 79 -17.20 4.54 13.15
CA PRO A 79 -18.38 3.69 13.03
C PRO A 79 -18.75 3.46 11.56
N ILE A 80 -19.35 2.29 11.27
CA ILE A 80 -19.83 2.00 9.92
C ILE A 80 -20.99 2.94 9.66
N SER A 81 -20.77 3.96 8.82
CA SER A 81 -21.82 4.84 8.34
C SER A 81 -22.78 4.03 7.45
N ASN A 82 -24.07 4.25 7.66
CA ASN A 82 -25.16 3.54 7.03
C ASN A 82 -24.88 3.27 5.55
N ILE A 83 -24.81 2.00 5.18
CA ILE A 83 -24.81 1.52 3.79
C ILE A 83 -26.26 1.66 3.28
N THR A 84 -26.85 2.82 3.46
CA THR A 84 -28.08 3.17 2.73
C THR A 84 -27.64 3.58 1.34
N SER A 85 -27.45 2.59 0.47
CA SER A 85 -27.63 2.83 -0.94
C SER A 85 -29.08 3.34 -1.08
N GLU A 86 -29.26 4.53 -1.63
CA GLU A 86 -30.56 5.12 -2.01
C GLU A 86 -31.30 4.30 -3.06
N THR A 87 -30.91 3.07 -3.28
CA THR A 87 -31.62 2.12 -4.13
C THR A 87 -32.75 1.55 -3.29
N GLU A 88 -33.94 2.07 -3.55
CA GLU A 88 -35.23 1.65 -3.03
C GLU A 88 -35.26 0.20 -2.53
N SER A 89 -35.65 0.04 -1.28
CA SER A 89 -35.91 -1.24 -0.59
C SER A 89 -36.98 -2.05 -1.33
N LYS A 90 -36.62 -2.62 -2.47
CA LYS A 90 -37.44 -3.64 -3.11
C LYS A 90 -37.26 -4.94 -2.34
N LYS A 91 -38.27 -5.22 -1.50
CA LYS A 91 -38.51 -6.51 -0.82
C LYS A 91 -37.30 -7.05 -0.06
N VAL A 92 -37.19 -6.64 1.18
CA VAL A 92 -36.33 -7.32 2.16
C VAL A 92 -36.89 -8.74 2.32
N TRP A 93 -36.12 -9.73 1.84
CA TRP A 93 -36.39 -11.12 2.13
C TRP A 93 -36.08 -11.33 3.60
N ASP A 94 -37.04 -11.86 4.36
CA ASP A 94 -36.85 -12.19 5.76
C ASP A 94 -36.11 -13.53 5.82
N TYR A 95 -34.83 -13.49 6.24
CA TYR A 95 -33.99 -14.68 6.40
C TYR A 95 -34.14 -15.22 7.83
N ILE A 96 -34.17 -16.54 7.95
CA ILE A 96 -34.07 -17.19 9.26
C ILE A 96 -32.58 -17.24 9.62
N TYR A 97 -32.22 -16.57 10.72
CA TYR A 97 -30.85 -16.52 11.24
C TYR A 97 -30.66 -17.53 12.37
N GLU A 98 -29.66 -18.41 12.26
CA GLU A 98 -29.24 -19.32 13.32
C GLU A 98 -27.76 -19.06 13.66
N PRO A 99 -27.39 -18.84 14.95
CA PRO A 99 -28.19 -18.89 16.17
C PRO A 99 -29.02 -17.65 16.44
N GLY A 100 -28.69 -16.49 15.89
CA GLY A 100 -29.43 -15.24 16.06
C GLY A 100 -28.90 -14.14 15.14
N SER A 101 -29.78 -13.23 14.71
CA SER A 101 -29.42 -12.16 13.77
C SER A 101 -28.33 -11.23 14.31
N LYS A 102 -28.35 -10.93 15.61
CA LYS A 102 -27.36 -10.03 16.24
C LYS A 102 -25.97 -10.68 16.30
N GLU A 103 -25.89 -11.93 16.70
CA GLU A 103 -24.63 -12.67 16.83
C GLU A 103 -23.95 -12.86 15.49
N ILE A 104 -24.74 -13.15 14.44
CA ILE A 104 -24.24 -13.27 13.08
C ILE A 104 -23.76 -11.91 12.58
N LEU A 105 -24.53 -10.85 12.84
CA LEU A 105 -24.15 -9.50 12.41
C LEU A 105 -22.81 -9.05 13.04
N ASP A 106 -22.64 -9.27 14.34
CA ASP A 106 -21.40 -8.92 15.04
C ASP A 106 -20.19 -9.66 14.45
N LEU A 107 -20.34 -10.94 14.14
CA LEU A 107 -19.31 -11.74 13.50
C LEU A 107 -18.98 -11.23 12.08
N LEU A 108 -20.03 -10.95 11.29
CA LEU A 108 -19.85 -10.44 9.92
C LEU A 108 -19.21 -9.07 9.88
N LEU A 109 -19.57 -8.18 10.81
CA LEU A 109 -18.97 -6.85 10.90
C LEU A 109 -17.47 -6.92 11.22
N LYS A 110 -17.07 -7.78 12.16
CA LYS A 110 -15.64 -8.02 12.45
C LYS A 110 -14.91 -8.53 11.22
N ARG A 111 -15.45 -9.52 10.55
CA ARG A 111 -14.86 -10.06 9.30
C ARG A 111 -14.83 -9.04 8.18
N TYR A 112 -15.82 -8.19 8.06
CA TYR A 112 -15.84 -7.11 7.09
C TYR A 112 -14.67 -6.15 7.30
N ILE A 113 -14.44 -5.70 8.54
CA ILE A 113 -13.34 -4.79 8.88
C ILE A 113 -11.99 -5.46 8.61
N GLU A 114 -11.79 -6.71 9.06
CA GLU A 114 -10.58 -7.49 8.80
C GLU A 114 -10.29 -7.60 7.30
N THR A 115 -11.32 -7.88 6.50
CA THR A 115 -11.20 -7.98 5.04
C THR A 115 -10.85 -6.66 4.38
N GLN A 116 -11.45 -5.53 4.83
CA GLN A 116 -11.14 -4.20 4.32
C GLN A 116 -9.67 -3.81 4.58
N ILE A 117 -9.17 -4.12 5.78
CA ILE A 117 -7.78 -3.85 6.13
C ILE A 117 -6.84 -4.75 5.32
N TYR A 118 -7.16 -6.04 5.21
CA TYR A 118 -6.37 -7.00 4.43
C TYR A 118 -6.30 -6.61 2.94
N GLN A 119 -7.43 -6.23 2.35
CA GLN A 119 -7.48 -5.75 0.98
C GLN A 119 -6.58 -4.52 0.78
N ALA A 120 -6.64 -3.54 1.68
CA ALA A 120 -5.80 -2.36 1.60
C ALA A 120 -4.30 -2.67 1.70
N VAL A 121 -3.92 -3.65 2.52
CA VAL A 121 -2.52 -4.10 2.64
C VAL A 121 -2.05 -4.74 1.32
N ILE A 122 -2.87 -5.61 0.71
CA ILE A 122 -2.54 -6.24 -0.58
C ILE A 122 -2.47 -5.20 -1.70
N GLU A 123 -3.43 -4.29 -1.77
CA GLU A 123 -3.41 -3.20 -2.76
C GLU A 123 -2.17 -2.31 -2.61
N ASN A 124 -1.81 -1.97 -1.38
CA ASN A 124 -0.60 -1.19 -1.12
C ASN A 124 0.67 -1.94 -1.54
N ASN A 125 0.73 -3.25 -1.32
CA ASN A 125 1.85 -4.09 -1.78
C ASN A 125 1.90 -4.12 -3.33
N ALA A 126 0.77 -4.27 -4.00
CA ALA A 126 0.70 -4.20 -5.46
C ALA A 126 1.17 -2.83 -5.99
N CYS A 127 0.80 -1.74 -5.34
CA CYS A 127 1.27 -0.39 -5.64
C CYS A 127 2.79 -0.28 -5.50
N GLU A 128 3.36 -0.84 -4.43
CA GLU A 128 4.81 -0.85 -4.20
C GLU A 128 5.56 -1.62 -5.30
N GLN A 129 5.07 -2.80 -5.68
CA GLN A 129 5.69 -3.59 -6.75
C GLN A 129 5.59 -2.89 -8.12
N ALA A 130 4.45 -2.26 -8.42
CA ALA A 130 4.28 -1.46 -9.64
C ALA A 130 5.24 -0.27 -9.70
N ALA A 131 5.38 0.45 -8.58
CA ALA A 131 6.32 1.57 -8.49
C ALA A 131 7.79 1.12 -8.64
N LYS A 132 8.17 -0.02 -8.05
CA LYS A 132 9.50 -0.63 -8.23
C LYS A 132 9.75 -0.99 -9.69
N MET A 133 8.78 -1.62 -10.35
CA MET A 133 8.88 -1.99 -11.76
C MET A 133 9.09 -0.76 -12.65
N LEU A 134 8.33 0.31 -12.44
CA LEU A 134 8.45 1.55 -13.19
C LEU A 134 9.81 2.22 -12.94
N ALA A 135 10.27 2.26 -11.70
CA ALA A 135 11.57 2.81 -11.35
C ALA A 135 12.73 2.03 -12.01
N MET A 136 12.66 0.69 -12.02
CA MET A 136 13.66 -0.15 -12.67
C MET A 136 13.66 0.04 -14.19
N LYS A 137 12.47 0.16 -14.81
CA LYS A 137 12.36 0.45 -16.24
C LYS A 137 13.05 1.77 -16.59
N ASN A 138 12.72 2.85 -15.87
CA ASN A 138 13.33 4.16 -16.09
C ASN A 138 14.86 4.11 -15.87
N ALA A 139 15.33 3.38 -14.86
CA ALA A 139 16.75 3.21 -14.59
C ALA A 139 17.46 2.47 -15.74
N SER A 140 16.83 1.44 -16.31
CA SER A 140 17.35 0.72 -17.48
C SER A 140 17.45 1.62 -18.72
N GLU A 141 16.39 2.39 -18.99
CA GLU A 141 16.36 3.33 -20.11
C GLU A 141 17.46 4.40 -19.98
N ASN A 142 17.62 4.97 -18.79
CA ASN A 142 18.69 5.94 -18.51
C ASN A 142 20.09 5.30 -18.67
N ALA A 143 20.27 4.05 -18.23
CA ALA A 143 21.54 3.35 -18.39
C ALA A 143 21.88 3.09 -19.87
N GLU A 144 20.88 2.75 -20.70
CA GLU A 144 21.09 2.59 -22.15
C GLU A 144 21.50 3.91 -22.83
N GLU A 145 20.93 5.04 -22.42
CA GLU A 145 21.30 6.37 -22.92
C GLU A 145 22.76 6.69 -22.59
N ILE A 146 23.15 6.49 -21.33
CA ILE A 146 24.53 6.70 -20.90
C ILE A 146 25.51 5.81 -21.67
N ILE A 147 25.17 4.54 -21.90
CA ILE A 147 25.99 3.62 -22.68
C ILE A 147 26.19 4.12 -24.12
N LYS A 148 25.13 4.62 -24.77
CA LYS A 148 25.21 5.19 -26.12
C LYS A 148 26.12 6.41 -26.17
N ASP A 149 26.01 7.30 -25.21
CA ASP A 149 26.85 8.50 -25.10
C ASP A 149 28.33 8.14 -24.89
N LEU A 150 28.59 7.19 -24.00
CA LEU A 150 29.96 6.70 -23.77
C LEU A 150 30.54 6.00 -25.00
N GLN A 151 29.74 5.24 -25.75
CA GLN A 151 30.18 4.63 -27.01
C GLN A 151 30.54 5.67 -28.07
N LEU A 152 29.75 6.75 -28.16
CA LEU A 152 30.04 7.87 -29.06
C LEU A 152 31.36 8.55 -28.68
N LEU A 153 31.53 8.86 -27.38
CA LEU A 153 32.73 9.48 -26.85
C LEU A 153 33.97 8.61 -27.10
N TYR A 154 33.87 7.31 -26.84
CA TYR A 154 34.93 6.32 -27.10
C TYR A 154 35.31 6.28 -28.57
N ASN A 155 34.33 6.19 -29.50
CA ASN A 155 34.59 6.17 -30.91
C ASN A 155 35.27 7.45 -31.40
N ASN A 156 34.86 8.62 -30.92
CA ASN A 156 35.46 9.91 -31.22
C ASN A 156 36.93 9.96 -30.72
N ALA A 157 37.17 9.55 -29.48
CA ALA A 157 38.51 9.51 -28.90
C ALA A 157 39.44 8.54 -29.67
N ARG A 158 38.92 7.34 -30.03
CA ARG A 158 39.64 6.37 -30.81
C ARG A 158 40.03 6.91 -32.20
N GLN A 159 39.08 7.55 -32.90
CA GLN A 159 39.35 8.18 -34.20
C GLN A 159 40.39 9.29 -34.10
N ALA A 160 40.31 10.13 -33.06
CA ALA A 160 41.30 11.18 -32.81
C ALA A 160 42.71 10.58 -32.57
N SER A 161 42.82 9.51 -31.78
CA SER A 161 44.10 8.82 -31.52
C SER A 161 44.68 8.24 -32.81
N ILE A 162 43.87 7.54 -33.60
CA ILE A 162 44.32 6.99 -34.87
C ILE A 162 44.79 8.10 -35.84
N THR A 163 44.06 9.20 -35.90
CA THR A 163 44.43 10.35 -36.75
C THR A 163 45.74 10.97 -36.31
N GLN A 164 45.94 11.11 -34.99
CA GLN A 164 47.20 11.60 -34.43
C GLN A 164 48.38 10.68 -34.75
N GLU A 165 48.22 9.38 -34.54
CA GLU A 165 49.26 8.40 -34.86
C GLU A 165 49.64 8.42 -36.36
N LEU A 166 48.64 8.58 -37.24
CA LEU A 166 48.90 8.71 -38.69
C LEU A 166 49.64 9.98 -39.05
N SER A 167 49.34 11.13 -38.36
CA SER A 167 50.02 12.41 -38.60
C SER A 167 51.44 12.48 -38.02
N GLU A 168 51.79 11.61 -37.06
CA GLU A 168 53.17 11.48 -36.54
C GLU A 168 54.07 10.63 -37.43
N ILE A 169 53.50 9.85 -38.33
CA ILE A 169 54.26 8.95 -39.26
C ILE A 169 54.54 9.67 -40.60
N VAL A 170 53.83 10.70 -40.94
CA VAL A 170 54.01 11.55 -42.13
C VAL A 170 54.89 12.71 -41.83
#